data_ee8ce6d2eb22fa117c123d52723ce815
#
_entry.id   ee8ce6d2eb22fa117c123d52723ce815
#
_cell.length_a   1.000
_cell.length_b   1.000
_cell.length_c   1.000
_cell.angle_alpha   90.00
_cell.angle_beta   90.00
_cell.angle_gamma   90.00
#
_symmetry.space_group_name_H-M   'P 1'
#
loop_
_entity.id
_entity.type
_entity.pdbx_description
1 polymer ?
#
loop_
_entity_poly.entity_id
_entity_poly.type
_entity_poly.pdbx_seq_one_letter_code
_entity_poly.pdbx_strand_id
1 'polypeptide(L)'
;MTLKIIKGKTYLKDYKKEIVYKHMQKEIDRIKDIENLILDSTNLKMLLLNPLSIIYGIEQKKGDLREIYTAKINNKIRLYIKPIGKFPYNVIEITELEFLKIDNKHYGDG
;
A
#
# COMPACT_ATOMS: atom_id res chain seq x y z
N MET A 1 14.33 -12.86 7.01
CA MET A 1 13.63 -11.63 7.45
C MET A 1 12.75 -11.12 6.33
N THR A 2 11.63 -10.53 6.69
CA THR A 2 10.66 -10.06 5.71
C THR A 2 10.29 -8.61 6.01
N LEU A 3 9.60 -7.98 5.06
CA LEU A 3 9.08 -6.64 5.25
C LEU A 3 8.14 -6.59 6.45
N LYS A 4 8.16 -5.48 7.17
CA LYS A 4 7.24 -5.20 8.27
C LYS A 4 6.28 -4.10 7.85
N ILE A 5 5.07 -4.16 8.37
CA ILE A 5 4.04 -3.18 8.10
C ILE A 5 3.77 -2.38 9.37
N ILE A 6 3.83 -1.06 9.24
CA ILE A 6 3.43 -0.13 10.29
C ILE A 6 2.09 0.46 9.87
N LYS A 7 1.06 0.28 10.69
CA LYS A 7 -0.26 0.82 10.39
C LYS A 7 -0.43 2.16 11.08
N GLY A 8 -0.38 3.23 10.29
CA GLY A 8 -0.50 4.59 10.81
C GLY A 8 -1.90 4.89 11.35
N LYS A 9 -1.99 5.94 12.18
CA LYS A 9 -3.26 6.31 12.81
C LYS A 9 -4.34 6.66 11.79
N THR A 10 -3.97 7.45 10.79
CA THR A 10 -4.92 7.85 9.74
C THR A 10 -5.40 6.64 8.96
N TYR A 11 -4.47 5.72 8.63
CA TYR A 11 -4.85 4.48 7.96
C TYR A 11 -5.86 3.68 8.77
N LEU A 12 -5.60 3.50 10.06
CA LEU A 12 -6.51 2.72 10.91
C LEU A 12 -7.89 3.35 11.01
N LYS A 13 -7.95 4.67 11.09
CA LYS A 13 -9.21 5.40 11.11
C LYS A 13 -9.95 5.25 9.79
N ASP A 14 -9.25 5.42 8.67
CA ASP A 14 -9.83 5.29 7.34
C ASP A 14 -10.33 3.86 7.10
N TYR A 15 -9.56 2.87 7.52
CA TYR A 15 -9.92 1.47 7.36
C TYR A 15 -11.25 1.17 8.03
N LYS A 16 -11.43 1.62 9.27
CA LYS A 16 -12.70 1.42 9.97
C LYS A 16 -13.84 2.15 9.28
N LYS A 17 -13.63 3.44 8.98
CA LYS A 17 -14.68 4.32 8.48
C LYS A 17 -15.07 3.99 7.04
N GLU A 18 -14.09 3.77 6.18
CA GLU A 18 -14.34 3.65 4.73
C GLU A 18 -14.51 2.21 4.26
N ILE A 19 -14.06 1.24 5.04
CA ILE A 19 -14.05 -0.16 4.64
C ILE A 19 -14.93 -1.00 5.57
N VAL A 20 -14.56 -1.08 6.85
CA VAL A 20 -15.22 -1.99 7.80
C VAL A 20 -16.67 -1.59 8.06
N TYR A 21 -16.90 -0.32 8.38
CA TYR A 21 -18.26 0.16 8.69
C TYR A 21 -19.18 0.13 7.47
N LYS A 22 -18.62 0.11 6.28
CA LYS A 22 -19.40 -0.01 5.04
C LYS A 22 -19.55 -1.46 4.58
N HIS A 23 -19.10 -2.42 5.38
CA HIS A 23 -19.22 -3.85 5.08
C HIS A 23 -18.64 -4.24 3.72
N MET A 24 -17.49 -3.66 3.37
CA MET A 24 -16.86 -3.88 2.07
C MET A 24 -15.96 -5.12 2.12
N GLN A 25 -16.58 -6.31 2.07
CA GLN A 25 -15.85 -7.56 2.28
C GLN A 25 -14.77 -7.81 1.22
N LYS A 26 -15.06 -7.52 -0.04
CA LYS A 26 -14.06 -7.70 -1.12
C LYS A 26 -12.83 -6.84 -0.87
N GLU A 27 -13.05 -5.63 -0.38
CA GLU A 27 -11.96 -4.69 -0.10
C GLU A 27 -11.16 -5.12 1.11
N ILE A 28 -11.84 -5.66 2.13
CA ILE A 28 -11.15 -6.23 3.29
C ILE A 28 -10.23 -7.36 2.84
N ASP A 29 -10.75 -8.26 2.00
CA ASP A 29 -9.99 -9.39 1.49
C ASP A 29 -8.81 -8.93 0.63
N ARG A 30 -9.02 -7.90 -0.20
CA ARG A 30 -7.94 -7.35 -1.02
C ARG A 30 -6.83 -6.77 -0.15
N ILE A 31 -7.16 -6.04 0.90
CA ILE A 31 -6.17 -5.47 1.81
C ILE A 31 -5.37 -6.59 2.48
N LYS A 32 -6.04 -7.66 2.89
CA LYS A 32 -5.34 -8.82 3.47
C LYS A 32 -4.38 -9.46 2.46
N ASP A 33 -4.80 -9.56 1.21
CA ASP A 33 -3.93 -10.12 0.16
C ASP A 33 -2.69 -9.24 -0.04
N ILE A 34 -2.87 -7.93 -0.03
CA ILE A 34 -1.74 -6.99 -0.14
C ILE A 34 -0.82 -7.13 1.07
N GLU A 35 -1.38 -7.20 2.27
CA GLU A 35 -0.59 -7.39 3.49
C GLU A 35 0.21 -8.69 3.42
N ASN A 36 -0.41 -9.78 3.00
CA ASN A 36 0.27 -11.07 2.89
C ASN A 36 1.41 -11.01 1.89
N LEU A 37 1.20 -10.38 0.75
CA LEU A 37 2.26 -10.21 -0.24
C LEU A 37 3.45 -9.45 0.35
N ILE A 38 3.17 -8.36 1.05
CA ILE A 38 4.22 -7.55 1.69
C ILE A 38 4.97 -8.39 2.72
N LEU A 39 4.25 -9.07 3.60
CA LEU A 39 4.87 -9.85 4.67
C LEU A 39 5.66 -11.06 4.16
N ASP A 40 5.34 -11.53 2.96
CA ASP A 40 6.08 -12.62 2.32
C ASP A 40 7.32 -12.12 1.56
N SER A 41 7.49 -10.82 1.42
CA SER A 41 8.61 -10.24 0.66
C SER A 41 9.75 -9.86 1.58
N THR A 42 10.99 -10.10 1.15
CA THR A 42 12.17 -9.83 1.96
C THR A 42 12.44 -8.34 2.12
N ASN A 43 12.25 -7.58 1.04
CA ASN A 43 12.49 -6.14 1.02
C ASN A 43 11.63 -5.52 -0.08
N LEU A 44 11.74 -4.21 -0.22
CA LEU A 44 10.94 -3.49 -1.22
C LEU A 44 11.23 -3.96 -2.64
N LYS A 45 12.49 -4.25 -2.96
CA LYS A 45 12.84 -4.73 -4.29
C LYS A 45 12.10 -6.02 -4.63
N MET A 46 12.10 -6.98 -3.70
CA MET A 46 11.44 -8.26 -3.94
C MET A 46 9.93 -8.10 -4.06
N LEU A 47 9.36 -7.19 -3.27
CA LEU A 47 7.94 -6.87 -3.40
C LEU A 47 7.62 -6.35 -4.79
N LEU A 48 8.39 -5.37 -5.28
CA LEU A 48 8.15 -4.75 -6.57
C LEU A 48 8.39 -5.70 -7.74
N LEU A 49 9.27 -6.69 -7.57
CA LEU A 49 9.54 -7.69 -8.61
C LEU A 49 8.51 -8.82 -8.63
N ASN A 50 7.72 -8.95 -7.58
CA ASN A 50 6.71 -10.02 -7.53
C ASN A 50 5.59 -9.70 -8.52
N PRO A 51 5.21 -10.66 -9.39
CA PRO A 51 4.12 -10.42 -10.35
C PRO A 51 2.80 -10.00 -9.71
N LEU A 52 2.54 -10.41 -8.48
CA LEU A 52 1.32 -10.01 -7.77
C LEU A 52 1.26 -8.52 -7.50
N SER A 53 2.43 -7.84 -7.43
CA SER A 53 2.43 -6.39 -7.22
C SER A 53 1.77 -5.66 -8.39
N ILE A 54 1.89 -6.19 -9.59
CA ILE A 54 1.23 -5.62 -10.76
C ILE A 54 -0.29 -5.82 -10.65
N ILE A 55 -0.71 -7.00 -10.23
CA ILE A 55 -2.12 -7.32 -10.06
C ILE A 55 -2.77 -6.41 -9.01
N TYR A 56 -2.06 -6.15 -7.92
CA TYR A 56 -2.56 -5.28 -6.85
C TYR A 56 -2.29 -3.80 -7.12
N GLY A 57 -1.72 -3.48 -8.28
CA GLY A 57 -1.49 -2.10 -8.67
C GLY A 57 -0.53 -1.35 -7.77
N ILE A 58 0.49 -2.05 -7.25
CA ILE A 58 1.49 -1.40 -6.40
C ILE A 58 2.44 -0.63 -7.29
N GLU A 59 2.42 0.70 -7.17
CA GLU A 59 3.27 1.54 -8.00
C GLU A 59 3.65 2.82 -7.29
N GLN A 60 4.79 3.36 -7.67
CA GLN A 60 5.28 4.63 -7.15
C GLN A 60 4.51 5.79 -7.77
N LYS A 61 4.13 6.75 -6.93
CA LYS A 61 3.51 7.97 -7.44
C LYS A 61 4.58 8.87 -8.06
N LYS A 62 4.11 9.85 -8.82
CA LYS A 62 5.00 10.76 -9.54
C LYS A 62 4.91 12.18 -8.96
N GLY A 63 5.86 13.02 -9.34
CA GLY A 63 5.86 14.42 -8.94
C GLY A 63 6.12 14.59 -7.45
N ASP A 64 5.31 15.43 -6.82
CA ASP A 64 5.51 15.77 -5.41
C ASP A 64 5.29 14.59 -4.46
N LEU A 65 4.59 13.55 -4.92
CA LEU A 65 4.31 12.38 -4.10
C LEU A 65 5.22 11.19 -4.43
N ARG A 66 6.34 11.41 -5.09
CA ARG A 66 7.20 10.33 -5.55
C ARG A 66 7.79 9.46 -4.43
N GLU A 67 7.72 9.93 -3.18
CA GLU A 67 8.13 9.12 -2.04
C GLU A 67 7.09 8.08 -1.63
N ILE A 68 5.90 8.15 -2.22
CA ILE A 68 4.74 7.35 -1.85
C ILE A 68 4.46 6.31 -2.93
N TYR A 69 4.12 5.11 -2.48
CA TYR A 69 3.56 4.07 -3.34
C TYR A 69 2.08 3.94 -3.05
N THR A 70 1.32 3.48 -4.03
CA THR A 70 -0.09 3.17 -3.82
C THR A 70 -0.37 1.74 -4.26
N ALA A 71 -1.34 1.12 -3.60
CA ALA A 71 -1.87 -0.18 -4.00
C ALA A 71 -3.36 -0.01 -4.29
N LYS A 72 -3.84 -0.75 -5.28
CA LYS A 72 -5.22 -0.66 -5.72
C LYS A 72 -6.09 -1.60 -4.89
N ILE A 73 -6.96 -1.02 -4.06
CA ILE A 73 -7.92 -1.81 -3.28
C ILE A 73 -9.12 -2.16 -4.17
N ASN A 74 -9.60 -1.18 -4.94
CA ASN A 74 -10.56 -1.38 -6.02
C ASN A 74 -10.40 -0.23 -7.02
N ASN A 75 -11.31 -0.09 -7.97
CA ASN A 75 -11.17 0.94 -9.01
C ASN A 75 -11.16 2.38 -8.47
N LYS A 76 -11.75 2.60 -7.30
CA LYS A 76 -11.89 3.94 -6.72
C LYS A 76 -11.01 4.15 -5.50
N ILE A 77 -10.59 3.08 -4.84
CA ILE A 77 -9.93 3.17 -3.53
C ILE A 77 -8.48 2.76 -3.65
N ARG A 78 -7.59 3.57 -3.08
CA ARG A 78 -6.15 3.32 -3.06
C ARG A 78 -5.63 3.31 -1.63
N LEU A 79 -4.70 2.40 -1.37
CA LEU A 79 -3.93 2.36 -0.13
C LEU A 79 -2.62 3.10 -0.36
N TYR A 80 -2.34 4.09 0.47
CA TYR A 80 -1.09 4.86 0.38
C TYR A 80 -0.06 4.23 1.30
N ILE A 81 1.11 3.93 0.73
CA ILE A 81 2.19 3.22 1.40
C ILE A 81 3.46 4.05 1.31
N LYS A 82 4.13 4.24 2.44
CA LYS A 82 5.39 4.97 2.46
C LYS A 82 6.50 4.08 2.99
N PRO A 83 7.53 3.81 2.18
CA PRO A 83 8.70 3.10 2.69
C PRO A 83 9.38 3.90 3.81
N ILE A 84 9.86 3.19 4.81
CA ILE A 84 10.61 3.82 5.90
C ILE A 84 12.08 3.83 5.51
N GLY A 85 12.58 5.02 5.25
CA GLY A 85 13.96 5.22 4.81
C GLY A 85 14.10 6.55 4.09
N LYS A 86 15.31 6.83 3.67
CA LYS A 86 15.62 8.09 2.99
C LYS A 86 15.35 7.98 1.49
N PHE A 87 14.59 8.92 0.96
CA PHE A 87 14.37 8.99 -0.48
C PHE A 87 15.56 9.70 -1.16
N PRO A 88 16.06 9.27 -2.34
CA PRO A 88 15.59 8.12 -3.12
C PRO A 88 15.94 6.80 -2.42
N TYR A 89 15.00 5.86 -2.47
CA TYR A 89 15.15 4.63 -1.70
C TYR A 89 16.17 3.68 -2.28
N ASN A 90 16.97 3.07 -1.40
CA ASN A 90 17.69 1.86 -1.74
C ASN A 90 16.72 0.70 -1.50
N VAL A 91 16.10 0.22 -2.57
CA VAL A 91 14.99 -0.74 -2.47
C VAL A 91 15.41 -2.08 -1.86
N ILE A 92 16.70 -2.41 -1.91
CA ILE A 92 17.22 -3.63 -1.29
C ILE A 92 17.25 -3.48 0.23
N GLU A 93 17.47 -2.28 0.73
CA GLU A 93 17.59 -2.03 2.16
C GLU A 93 16.28 -1.66 2.84
N ILE A 94 15.24 -1.32 2.08
CA ILE A 94 13.93 -1.00 2.67
C ILE A 94 13.29 -2.29 3.17
N THR A 95 13.04 -2.34 4.48
CA THR A 95 12.45 -3.50 5.15
C THR A 95 11.20 -3.16 5.95
N GLU A 96 10.76 -1.90 5.95
CA GLU A 96 9.55 -1.48 6.65
C GLU A 96 8.74 -0.55 5.75
N LEU A 97 7.43 -0.76 5.74
CA LEU A 97 6.49 0.06 4.99
C LEU A 97 5.42 0.56 5.95
N GLU A 98 5.05 1.82 5.80
CA GLU A 98 3.95 2.39 6.59
C GLU A 98 2.71 2.55 5.72
N PHE A 99 1.58 2.04 6.20
CA PHE A 99 0.27 2.32 5.61
C PHE A 99 -0.18 3.67 6.13
N LEU A 100 -0.21 4.67 5.23
CA LEU A 100 -0.48 6.05 5.61
C LEU A 100 -1.96 6.34 5.70
N LYS A 101 -2.72 5.95 4.69
CA LYS A 101 -4.14 6.28 4.60
C LYS A 101 -4.79 5.49 3.49
N ILE A 102 -6.11 5.50 3.48
CA ILE A 102 -6.93 4.99 2.39
C ILE A 102 -7.62 6.18 1.75
N ASP A 103 -7.46 6.32 0.44
CA ASP A 103 -8.05 7.41 -0.32
C ASP A 103 -9.09 6.85 -1.26
N ASN A 104 -10.33 7.29 -1.11
CA ASN A 104 -11.44 6.84 -1.95
C ASN A 104 -11.87 7.89 -2.98
N LYS A 105 -11.05 8.90 -3.21
CA LYS A 105 -11.34 9.97 -4.17
C LYS A 105 -10.55 9.84 -5.46
N HIS A 106 -9.94 8.69 -5.65
CA HIS A 106 -9.09 8.46 -6.80
C HIS A 106 -9.94 7.96 -7.98
N TYR A 107 -10.69 8.86 -8.58
CA TYR A 107 -11.52 8.50 -9.72
C TYR A 107 -11.62 9.69 -10.67
N GLY A 108 -11.71 9.40 -11.96
CA GLY A 108 -11.96 10.40 -12.97
C GLY A 108 -10.88 11.44 -13.23
N ASP A 109 -9.99 11.61 -12.33
CA ASP A 109 -8.88 12.54 -12.50
C ASP A 109 -7.63 11.85 -13.00
N GLY A 110 -7.80 10.67 -13.43
CA GLY A 110 -6.74 9.93 -14.10
C GLY A 110 -5.84 9.22 -13.15
#